data_e0173af66a4f0b8d7975d9d6330eeed8
#
_entry.id   e0173af66a4f0b8d7975d9d6330eeed8
#
_cell.length_a   1.000
_cell.length_b   1.000
_cell.length_c   1.000
_cell.angle_alpha   90.00
_cell.angle_beta   90.00
_cell.angle_gamma   90.00
#
_symmetry.space_group_name_H-M   'P 1'
#
loop_
_entity.id
_entity.type
_entity.pdbx_description
1 polymer ?
#
loop_
_entity_poly.entity_id
_entity_poly.type
_entity_poly.pdbx_seq_one_letter_code
_entity_poly.pdbx_strand_id
1 'polypeptide(L)'
;IGNHSWSHPFLTRISLARAADEIARTDELLRSISGAVPNTVRPPYGAMDRWVEDLANPRPLILWDVDTYDWRSRYTPAVERAAIRSNGGIVLMHDIHPTTVEAVPAVIRGFKDRGYRFVTVSSYLTGHYRELPRTIDPAWALVRG
;
A
#
# COMPACT_ATOMS: atom_id res chain seq x y z
N ILE A 1 -7.89 -2.34 -5.44
CA ILE A 1 -7.72 -0.91 -5.13
C ILE A 1 -7.93 -0.73 -3.65
N GLY A 2 -7.04 0.02 -2.96
CA GLY A 2 -7.16 0.41 -1.56
C GLY A 2 -7.48 1.90 -1.41
N ASN A 3 -8.05 2.29 -0.27
CA ASN A 3 -8.24 3.70 0.09
C ASN A 3 -6.92 4.29 0.61
N HIS A 4 -6.57 5.49 0.17
CA HIS A 4 -5.35 6.20 0.61
C HIS A 4 -5.64 7.66 1.00
N SER A 5 -6.83 7.92 1.55
CA SER A 5 -7.41 9.24 1.83
C SER A 5 -7.67 10.09 0.57
N TRP A 6 -8.34 11.22 0.74
CA TRP A 6 -8.68 12.14 -0.35
C TRP A 6 -7.55 13.11 -0.69
N SER A 7 -7.00 13.79 0.30
CA SER A 7 -6.01 14.86 0.12
C SER A 7 -4.63 14.55 0.72
N HIS A 8 -4.42 13.30 1.16
CA HIS A 8 -3.16 12.81 1.69
C HIS A 8 -2.62 13.55 2.94
N PRO A 9 -3.46 13.87 3.96
CA PRO A 9 -2.97 14.49 5.18
C PRO A 9 -2.43 13.43 6.16
N PHE A 10 -1.68 13.87 7.16
CA PHE A 10 -1.45 13.04 8.35
C PHE A 10 -2.79 12.86 9.09
N LEU A 11 -3.43 11.68 8.95
CA LEU A 11 -4.73 11.41 9.58
C LEU A 11 -4.66 11.54 11.12
N THR A 12 -3.49 11.25 11.70
CA THR A 12 -3.22 11.39 13.14
C THR A 12 -3.06 12.85 13.61
N ARG A 13 -3.05 13.84 12.70
CA ARG A 13 -2.81 15.26 13.02
C ARG A 13 -3.98 16.18 12.67
N ILE A 14 -5.09 15.61 12.24
CA ILE A 14 -6.32 16.34 11.92
C ILE A 14 -7.45 15.87 12.83
N SER A 15 -8.57 16.60 12.86
CA SER A 15 -9.70 16.17 13.66
C SER A 15 -10.29 14.85 13.17
N LEU A 16 -10.88 14.09 14.08
CA LEU A 16 -11.51 12.80 13.76
C LEU A 16 -12.58 12.96 12.66
N ALA A 17 -13.39 14.00 12.72
CA ALA A 17 -14.42 14.29 11.71
C ALA A 17 -13.79 14.51 10.32
N ARG A 18 -12.68 15.25 10.25
CA ARG A 18 -11.97 15.45 8.99
C ARG A 18 -11.30 14.18 8.49
N ALA A 19 -10.69 13.38 9.37
CA ALA A 19 -10.11 12.10 8.99
C ALA A 19 -11.17 11.12 8.45
N ALA A 20 -12.36 11.10 9.06
CA ALA A 20 -13.49 10.33 8.57
C ALA A 20 -13.95 10.81 7.17
N ASP A 21 -14.04 12.11 6.93
CA ASP A 21 -14.38 12.68 5.62
C ASP A 21 -13.34 12.31 4.54
N GLU A 22 -12.06 12.38 4.86
CA GLU A 22 -10.97 11.98 3.95
C GLU A 22 -11.11 10.53 3.46
N ILE A 23 -11.49 9.63 4.33
CA ILE A 23 -11.72 8.22 4.00
C ILE A 23 -13.05 8.05 3.26
N ALA A 24 -14.14 8.63 3.76
CA ALA A 24 -15.48 8.46 3.20
C ALA A 24 -15.59 9.00 1.77
N ARG A 25 -15.04 10.17 1.48
CA ARG A 25 -15.04 10.75 0.12
C ARG A 25 -14.28 9.88 -0.87
N THR A 26 -13.16 9.34 -0.45
CA THR A 26 -12.36 8.43 -1.29
C THR A 26 -13.10 7.12 -1.54
N ASP A 27 -13.73 6.55 -0.52
CA ASP A 27 -14.55 5.35 -0.66
C ASP A 27 -15.70 5.56 -1.64
N GLU A 28 -16.40 6.69 -1.53
CA GLU A 28 -17.53 7.01 -2.40
C GLU A 28 -17.09 7.18 -3.86
N LEU A 29 -15.99 7.89 -4.10
CA LEU A 29 -15.44 8.04 -5.45
C LEU A 29 -15.02 6.69 -6.02
N LEU A 30 -14.26 5.90 -5.27
CA LEU A 30 -13.82 4.58 -5.73
C LEU A 30 -14.99 3.64 -5.97
N ARG A 31 -16.00 3.67 -5.11
CA ARG A 31 -17.23 2.90 -5.29
C ARG A 31 -17.98 3.32 -6.58
N SER A 32 -18.07 4.60 -6.86
CA SER A 32 -18.74 5.11 -8.06
C SER A 32 -18.04 4.70 -9.35
N ILE A 33 -16.72 4.56 -9.33
CA ILE A 33 -15.90 4.20 -10.50
C ILE A 33 -15.78 2.67 -10.67
N SER A 34 -15.53 1.94 -9.58
CA SER A 34 -15.21 0.51 -9.61
C SER A 34 -16.38 -0.41 -9.25
N GLY A 35 -17.49 0.15 -8.78
CA GLY A 35 -18.65 -0.61 -8.29
C GLY A 35 -18.49 -1.19 -6.89
N ALA A 36 -17.34 -1.01 -6.23
CA ALA A 36 -17.06 -1.58 -4.92
C ALA A 36 -16.31 -0.60 -3.99
N VAL A 37 -16.60 -0.68 -2.70
CA VAL A 37 -15.82 0.02 -1.68
C VAL A 37 -14.47 -0.71 -1.51
N PRO A 38 -13.36 0.02 -1.40
CA PRO A 38 -12.05 -0.58 -1.11
C PRO A 38 -12.08 -1.42 0.17
N ASN A 39 -11.49 -2.58 0.13
CA ASN A 39 -11.44 -3.50 1.28
C ASN A 39 -10.19 -3.34 2.14
N THR A 40 -9.34 -2.38 1.83
CA THR A 40 -8.13 -2.02 2.58
C THR A 40 -7.97 -0.52 2.67
N VAL A 41 -7.28 -0.04 3.69
CA VAL A 41 -6.89 1.36 3.84
C VAL A 41 -5.38 1.42 4.04
N ARG A 42 -4.70 2.31 3.30
CA ARG A 42 -3.31 2.66 3.59
C ARG A 42 -3.28 4.08 4.13
N PRO A 43 -2.88 4.29 5.40
CA PRO A 43 -2.80 5.64 5.93
C PRO A 43 -1.65 6.40 5.25
N PRO A 44 -1.84 7.68 4.88
CA PRO A 44 -0.76 8.53 4.40
C PRO A 44 0.44 8.53 5.36
N TYR A 45 1.65 8.49 4.79
CA TYR A 45 2.92 8.44 5.54
C TYR A 45 3.09 7.22 6.44
N GLY A 46 2.20 6.23 6.40
CA GLY A 46 2.14 5.14 7.36
C GLY A 46 1.76 5.59 8.77
N ALA A 47 1.29 6.83 8.92
CA ALA A 47 0.94 7.39 10.23
C ALA A 47 -0.41 6.83 10.70
N MET A 48 -0.37 6.06 11.77
CA MET A 48 -1.55 5.43 12.37
C MET A 48 -1.52 5.53 13.89
N ASP A 49 -2.70 5.54 14.46
CA ASP A 49 -2.98 5.43 15.88
C ASP A 49 -4.33 4.71 16.04
N ARG A 50 -4.74 4.50 17.27
CA ARG A 50 -6.02 3.84 17.56
C ARG A 50 -7.22 4.46 16.83
N TRP A 51 -7.24 5.77 16.68
CA TRP A 51 -8.34 6.47 16.02
C TRP A 51 -8.38 6.18 14.52
N VAL A 52 -7.22 6.12 13.88
CA VAL A 52 -7.10 5.76 12.46
C VAL A 52 -7.47 4.29 12.26
N GLU A 53 -7.09 3.40 13.18
CA GLU A 53 -7.51 1.99 13.18
C GLU A 53 -9.03 1.85 13.30
N ASP A 54 -9.64 2.57 14.23
CA ASP A 54 -11.09 2.54 14.44
C ASP A 54 -11.85 3.10 13.22
N LEU A 55 -11.35 4.15 12.57
CA LEU A 55 -11.91 4.69 11.33
C LEU A 55 -11.84 3.70 10.14
N ALA A 56 -10.78 2.92 10.06
CA ALA A 56 -10.63 1.94 9.00
C ALA A 56 -11.47 0.68 9.23
N ASN A 57 -11.76 0.32 10.47
CA ASN A 57 -12.45 -0.91 10.87
C ASN A 57 -13.79 -1.13 10.11
N PRO A 58 -14.07 -2.34 9.58
CA PRO A 58 -13.34 -3.61 9.74
C PRO A 58 -12.20 -3.83 8.74
N ARG A 59 -11.82 -2.85 7.95
CA ARG A 59 -10.78 -2.98 6.93
C ARG A 59 -9.38 -2.94 7.55
N PRO A 60 -8.46 -3.81 7.09
CA PRO A 60 -7.08 -3.76 7.55
C PRO A 60 -6.36 -2.49 7.07
N LEU A 61 -5.51 -1.94 7.93
CA LEU A 61 -4.52 -0.95 7.55
C LEU A 61 -3.32 -1.63 6.91
N ILE A 62 -2.93 -1.15 5.73
CA ILE A 62 -1.83 -1.72 4.96
C ILE A 62 -0.64 -0.76 4.96
N LEU A 63 0.47 -1.22 5.48
CA LEU A 63 1.75 -0.53 5.41
C LEU A 63 2.63 -1.14 4.28
N TRP A 64 3.95 -1.18 4.46
CA TRP A 64 4.90 -1.74 3.50
C TRP A 64 6.09 -2.37 4.21
N ASP A 65 6.73 -3.34 3.54
CA ASP A 65 7.95 -4.00 3.99
C ASP A 65 9.18 -3.30 3.46
N VAL A 66 9.04 -2.77 2.25
CA VAL A 66 10.16 -2.23 1.50
C VAL A 66 9.82 -0.81 1.09
N ASP A 67 10.54 0.17 1.65
CA ASP A 67 10.54 1.53 1.15
C ASP A 67 11.64 1.66 0.08
N THR A 68 11.24 1.96 -1.14
CA THR A 68 12.20 2.19 -2.23
C THR A 68 12.84 3.56 -2.17
N TYR A 69 12.33 4.44 -1.31
CA TYR A 69 12.73 5.86 -1.23
C TYR A 69 12.64 6.60 -2.58
N ASP A 70 11.77 6.16 -3.48
CA ASP A 70 11.53 6.77 -4.78
C ASP A 70 11.05 8.22 -4.65
N TRP A 71 10.25 8.49 -3.61
CA TRP A 71 9.78 9.82 -3.24
C TRP A 71 10.92 10.80 -2.93
N ARG A 72 12.11 10.29 -2.56
CA ARG A 72 13.29 11.08 -2.19
C ARG A 72 14.37 11.04 -3.26
N SER A 73 14.76 9.85 -3.73
CA SER A 73 15.94 9.67 -4.59
C SER A 73 15.72 10.17 -6.02
N ARG A 74 14.50 10.04 -6.54
CA ARG A 74 14.15 10.38 -7.94
C ARG A 74 15.14 9.83 -8.96
N TYR A 75 15.67 8.63 -8.71
CA TYR A 75 16.69 8.00 -9.53
C TYR A 75 16.31 6.54 -9.80
N THR A 76 15.93 6.25 -11.04
CA THR A 76 15.40 4.95 -11.48
C THR A 76 16.26 3.76 -11.03
N PRO A 77 17.61 3.74 -11.23
CA PRO A 77 18.41 2.60 -10.80
C PRO A 77 18.48 2.41 -9.27
N ALA A 78 18.26 3.45 -8.48
CA ALA A 78 18.20 3.32 -7.02
C ALA A 78 16.88 2.66 -6.59
N VAL A 79 15.76 3.04 -7.21
CA VAL A 79 14.44 2.45 -7.00
C VAL A 79 14.47 0.95 -7.35
N GLU A 80 15.00 0.61 -8.53
CA GLU A 80 15.18 -0.78 -8.97
C GLU A 80 15.97 -1.60 -7.95
N ARG A 81 17.14 -1.11 -7.54
CA ARG A 81 18.00 -1.81 -6.59
C ARG A 81 17.32 -1.99 -5.22
N ALA A 82 16.65 -0.96 -4.72
CA ALA A 82 15.98 -1.01 -3.43
C ALA A 82 14.86 -2.06 -3.44
N ALA A 83 14.04 -2.10 -4.50
CA ALA A 83 12.99 -3.09 -4.65
C ALA A 83 13.56 -4.50 -4.83
N ILE A 84 14.42 -4.72 -5.83
CA ILE A 84 14.88 -6.07 -6.24
C ILE A 84 15.73 -6.75 -5.17
N ARG A 85 16.48 -6.00 -4.36
CA ARG A 85 17.30 -6.58 -3.28
C ARG A 85 16.49 -7.06 -2.08
N SER A 86 15.24 -6.67 -1.97
CA SER A 86 14.38 -7.12 -0.89
C SER A 86 14.06 -8.62 -0.99
N ASN A 87 13.58 -9.19 0.09
CA ASN A 87 13.11 -10.58 0.12
C ASN A 87 11.60 -10.69 -0.19
N GLY A 88 11.09 -9.77 -0.99
CA GLY A 88 9.66 -9.70 -1.26
C GLY A 88 8.91 -8.87 -0.23
N GLY A 89 7.61 -9.02 -0.18
CA GLY A 89 6.73 -8.23 0.67
C GLY A 89 5.97 -7.13 -0.08
N ILE A 90 5.38 -6.21 0.64
CA ILE A 90 4.71 -5.03 0.08
C ILE A 90 5.77 -3.97 -0.22
N VAL A 91 6.01 -3.71 -1.50
CA VAL A 91 6.99 -2.71 -1.94
C VAL A 91 6.28 -1.37 -2.15
N LEU A 92 6.71 -0.34 -1.41
CA LEU A 92 6.19 1.01 -1.55
C LEU A 92 6.86 1.70 -2.74
N MET A 93 6.03 2.18 -3.66
CA MET A 93 6.41 2.96 -4.83
C MET A 93 5.32 3.99 -5.14
N HIS A 94 5.68 5.10 -5.78
CA HIS A 94 4.76 6.19 -6.08
C HIS A 94 4.74 6.49 -7.58
N ASP A 95 3.63 6.24 -8.24
CA ASP A 95 3.43 6.40 -9.69
C ASP A 95 3.37 7.86 -10.16
N ILE A 96 3.30 8.80 -9.25
CA ILE A 96 3.44 10.24 -9.53
C ILE A 96 4.87 10.65 -9.93
N HIS A 97 5.83 9.73 -9.85
CA HIS A 97 7.23 9.98 -10.20
C HIS A 97 7.61 9.21 -11.46
N PRO A 98 7.96 9.91 -12.57
CA PRO A 98 8.37 9.26 -13.82
C PRO A 98 9.47 8.21 -13.63
N THR A 99 10.46 8.52 -12.78
CA THR A 99 11.58 7.60 -12.47
C THR A 99 11.12 6.31 -11.80
N THR A 100 10.03 6.36 -11.03
CA THR A 100 9.42 5.18 -10.44
C THR A 100 8.72 4.35 -11.50
N VAL A 101 7.95 5.01 -12.37
CA VAL A 101 7.25 4.34 -13.48
C VAL A 101 8.25 3.63 -14.40
N GLU A 102 9.38 4.27 -14.73
CA GLU A 102 10.48 3.67 -15.49
C GLU A 102 11.09 2.45 -14.81
N ALA A 103 11.16 2.42 -13.47
CA ALA A 103 11.73 1.31 -12.72
C ALA A 103 10.83 0.05 -12.75
N VAL A 104 9.51 0.19 -12.86
CA VAL A 104 8.54 -0.91 -12.70
C VAL A 104 8.85 -2.12 -13.59
N PRO A 105 9.15 -2.00 -14.90
CA PRO A 105 9.44 -3.16 -15.73
C PRO A 105 10.66 -3.96 -15.26
N ALA A 106 11.72 -3.28 -14.81
CA ALA A 106 12.92 -3.94 -14.29
C ALA A 106 12.66 -4.60 -12.92
N VAL A 107 11.90 -3.95 -12.05
CA VAL A 107 11.48 -4.50 -10.76
C VAL A 107 10.66 -5.77 -10.97
N ILE A 108 9.70 -5.77 -11.89
CA ILE A 108 8.87 -6.96 -12.19
C ILE A 108 9.74 -8.10 -12.71
N ARG A 109 10.64 -7.83 -13.67
CA ARG A 109 11.55 -8.86 -14.18
C ARG A 109 12.44 -9.42 -13.08
N GLY A 110 13.09 -8.54 -12.30
CA GLY A 110 14.02 -8.97 -11.26
C GLY A 110 13.37 -9.84 -10.18
N PHE A 111 12.13 -9.59 -9.82
CA PHE A 111 11.40 -10.47 -8.91
C PHE A 111 11.00 -11.79 -9.55
N LYS A 112 10.50 -11.77 -10.82
CA LYS A 112 10.16 -12.99 -11.56
C LYS A 112 11.37 -13.91 -11.75
N ASP A 113 12.54 -13.36 -12.09
CA ASP A 113 13.79 -14.10 -12.26
C ASP A 113 14.26 -14.79 -10.96
N ARG A 114 13.82 -14.26 -9.82
CA ARG A 114 14.06 -14.84 -8.49
C ARG A 114 12.94 -15.78 -8.03
N GLY A 115 11.98 -16.11 -8.89
CA GLY A 115 10.88 -17.02 -8.61
C GLY A 115 9.73 -16.43 -7.79
N TYR A 116 9.60 -15.08 -7.70
CA TYR A 116 8.47 -14.44 -7.03
C TYR A 116 7.26 -14.31 -7.95
N ARG A 117 6.08 -14.39 -7.36
CA ARG A 117 4.81 -14.10 -8.00
C ARG A 117 4.27 -12.78 -7.48
N PHE A 118 3.63 -12.00 -8.36
CA PHE A 118 2.90 -10.81 -7.98
C PHE A 118 1.45 -11.17 -7.68
N VAL A 119 0.96 -10.74 -6.56
CA VAL A 119 -0.42 -10.94 -6.13
C VAL A 119 -1.00 -9.61 -5.62
N THR A 120 -2.32 -9.49 -5.62
CA THR A 120 -2.96 -8.35 -4.95
C THR A 120 -2.85 -8.50 -3.43
N VAL A 121 -2.83 -7.38 -2.71
CA VAL A 121 -2.85 -7.41 -1.24
C VAL A 121 -4.05 -8.21 -0.73
N SER A 122 -5.23 -8.02 -1.33
CA SER A 122 -6.43 -8.78 -0.94
C SER A 122 -6.29 -10.28 -1.12
N SER A 123 -5.75 -10.75 -2.25
CA SER A 123 -5.50 -12.18 -2.49
C SER A 123 -4.48 -12.74 -1.51
N TYR A 124 -3.46 -11.95 -1.20
CA TYR A 124 -2.45 -12.32 -0.24
C TYR A 124 -3.03 -12.53 1.16
N LEU A 125 -3.82 -11.56 1.64
CA LEU A 125 -4.45 -11.61 2.95
C LEU A 125 -5.41 -12.80 3.09
N THR A 126 -6.23 -13.05 2.06
CA THR A 126 -7.20 -14.17 2.08
C THR A 126 -6.55 -15.54 1.91
N GLY A 127 -5.39 -15.63 1.28
CA GLY A 127 -4.65 -16.89 1.08
C GLY A 127 -3.90 -17.38 2.32
N HIS A 128 -3.49 -16.50 3.21
CA HIS A 128 -2.61 -16.81 4.33
C HIS A 128 -3.20 -16.57 5.72
N TYR A 129 -4.29 -15.82 5.83
CA TYR A 129 -4.86 -15.47 7.14
C TYR A 129 -6.37 -15.75 7.17
N ARG A 130 -6.79 -16.67 8.01
CA ARG A 130 -8.21 -16.91 8.31
C ARG A 130 -8.81 -15.80 9.19
N GLU A 131 -7.98 -15.17 10.00
CA GLU A 131 -8.33 -13.99 10.80
C GLU A 131 -7.34 -12.89 10.46
N LEU A 132 -7.83 -11.80 9.88
CA LEU A 132 -7.01 -10.64 9.53
C LEU A 132 -6.78 -9.82 10.80
N PRO A 133 -5.54 -9.58 11.25
CA PRO A 133 -5.28 -8.60 12.27
C PRO A 133 -5.76 -7.23 11.81
N ARG A 134 -6.14 -6.36 12.74
CA ARG A 134 -6.56 -4.98 12.43
C ARG A 134 -5.48 -4.20 11.70
N THR A 135 -4.23 -4.48 12.04
CA THR A 135 -3.04 -3.91 11.40
C THR A 135 -2.20 -5.06 10.86
N ILE A 136 -1.84 -5.00 9.61
CA ILE A 136 -0.95 -5.98 9.00
C ILE A 136 0.45 -5.41 9.04
N ASP A 137 1.28 -6.06 9.85
CA ASP A 137 2.71 -5.82 9.82
C ASP A 137 3.26 -6.16 8.44
N PRO A 138 4.08 -5.30 7.84
CA PRO A 138 4.30 -5.22 6.40
C PRO A 138 4.96 -6.42 5.71
N ALA A 139 5.16 -7.53 6.33
CA ALA A 139 6.06 -8.59 5.84
C ALA A 139 5.58 -9.47 4.66
N TRP A 140 4.50 -9.21 3.87
CA TRP A 140 3.89 -10.38 3.23
C TRP A 140 3.19 -10.24 1.86
N ALA A 141 3.65 -9.51 0.91
CA ALA A 141 2.99 -9.46 -0.42
C ALA A 141 3.69 -10.23 -1.56
N LEU A 142 4.84 -10.86 -1.31
CA LEU A 142 5.54 -11.66 -2.32
C LEU A 142 5.84 -13.05 -1.80
N VAL A 143 5.16 -14.05 -2.31
CA VAL A 143 5.37 -15.47 -1.97
C VAL A 143 6.28 -16.08 -3.02
N ARG A 144 7.28 -16.84 -2.59
CA ARG A 144 8.00 -17.74 -3.50
C ARG A 144 7.03 -18.81 -3.99
N GLY A 145 6.94 -18.94 -5.30
CA GLY A 145 6.17 -20.00 -5.98
C GLY A 145 6.80 -21.36 -5.82
#